data_96bc82467f3645b3bed644b023dcab3f
#
_entry.id   96bc82467f3645b3bed644b023dcab3f
#
_cell.length_a   1.000
_cell.length_b   1.000
_cell.length_c   1.000
_cell.angle_alpha   90.00
_cell.angle_beta   90.00
_cell.angle_gamma   90.00
#
_symmetry.space_group_name_H-M   'P 1'
#
loop_
_entity.id
_entity.type
_entity.pdbx_description
1 polymer ?
#
loop_
_entity_poly.entity_id
_entity_poly.type
_entity_poly.pdbx_seq_one_letter_code
_entity_poly.pdbx_strand_id
1 'polypeptide(L)'
;SICVAEVEVVYHGRSSHASAMPHKGINALDGLLLAYQAISNLRQHIRSTERIHGIVQEGGAAPNIVPDRTVGQFYVRAANEKELAALKPRVQACFEAGATGSGCTVEVNWAGVDYLDINTNWPLAERFRHYAEQLGREFIDDDQALKFGAGSTDMGNVSYRLPSIHP
;
A
#
# COMPACT_ATOMS: atom_id res chain seq x y z
N SER A 1 14.41 4.96 5.09
CA SER A 1 13.24 5.06 4.22
C SER A 1 12.99 3.72 3.52
N ILE A 2 11.73 3.38 3.28
CA ILE A 2 11.30 2.18 2.56
C ILE A 2 10.44 2.57 1.35
N CYS A 3 10.33 1.67 0.37
CA CYS A 3 9.46 1.86 -0.79
C CYS A 3 7.98 1.85 -0.40
N VAL A 4 7.16 2.61 -1.14
CA VAL A 4 5.70 2.54 -1.08
C VAL A 4 5.07 2.70 -2.45
N ALA A 5 4.12 1.83 -2.75
CA ALA A 5 3.17 1.96 -3.85
C ALA A 5 1.77 2.22 -3.28
N GLU A 6 1.05 3.12 -3.90
CA GLU A 6 -0.35 3.42 -3.61
C GLU A 6 -1.24 2.80 -4.68
N VAL A 7 -2.38 2.25 -4.25
CA VAL A 7 -3.38 1.68 -5.15
C VAL A 7 -4.78 1.98 -4.67
N GLU A 8 -5.61 2.46 -5.57
CA GLU A 8 -7.05 2.54 -5.44
C GLU A 8 -7.69 1.37 -6.16
N VAL A 9 -8.67 0.72 -5.54
CA VAL A 9 -9.45 -0.35 -6.15
C VAL A 9 -10.91 0.02 -6.15
N VAL A 10 -11.55 -0.12 -7.30
CA VAL A 10 -12.97 0.18 -7.47
C VAL A 10 -13.68 -1.08 -7.93
N TYR A 11 -14.61 -1.56 -7.12
CA TYR A 11 -15.47 -2.69 -7.48
C TYR A 11 -16.79 -2.17 -8.02
N HIS A 12 -17.22 -2.77 -9.12
CA HIS A 12 -18.52 -2.51 -9.75
C HIS A 12 -19.37 -3.77 -9.71
N GLY A 13 -20.53 -3.62 -9.13
CA GLY A 13 -21.57 -4.65 -9.03
C GLY A 13 -22.86 -4.21 -9.70
N ARG A 14 -23.96 -4.56 -9.07
CA ARG A 14 -25.31 -4.17 -9.52
C ARG A 14 -26.23 -3.97 -8.33
N SER A 15 -26.83 -2.80 -8.25
CA SER A 15 -27.78 -2.45 -7.20
C SER A 15 -29.07 -3.28 -7.26
N SER A 16 -29.63 -3.57 -6.10
CA SER A 16 -30.96 -4.14 -5.94
C SER A 16 -31.49 -3.87 -4.53
N HIS A 17 -32.80 -4.07 -4.31
CA HIS A 17 -33.37 -4.01 -2.97
C HIS A 17 -32.96 -5.26 -2.19
N ALA A 18 -32.23 -5.08 -1.08
CA ALA A 18 -31.56 -6.17 -0.38
C ALA A 18 -32.51 -7.24 0.20
N SER A 19 -33.75 -6.89 0.56
CA SER A 19 -34.73 -7.85 1.08
C SER A 19 -35.74 -8.33 0.03
N ALA A 20 -36.10 -7.48 -0.95
CA ALA A 20 -37.15 -7.84 -1.92
C ALA A 20 -36.59 -8.62 -3.12
N MET A 21 -35.45 -8.25 -3.65
CA MET A 21 -34.86 -8.87 -4.85
C MET A 21 -33.33 -9.03 -4.74
N PRO A 22 -32.78 -9.61 -3.66
CA PRO A 22 -31.33 -9.72 -3.47
C PRO A 22 -30.65 -10.49 -4.60
N HIS A 23 -31.32 -11.48 -5.18
CA HIS A 23 -30.81 -12.32 -6.26
C HIS A 23 -30.58 -11.58 -7.59
N LYS A 24 -31.07 -10.34 -7.72
CA LYS A 24 -30.82 -9.47 -8.88
C LYS A 24 -29.60 -8.57 -8.68
N GLY A 25 -29.11 -8.46 -7.45
CA GLY A 25 -27.93 -7.66 -7.12
C GLY A 25 -26.61 -8.40 -7.34
N ILE A 26 -25.55 -7.62 -7.44
CA ILE A 26 -24.15 -8.06 -7.33
C ILE A 26 -23.50 -7.09 -6.36
N ASN A 27 -23.09 -7.60 -5.21
CA ASN A 27 -22.64 -6.74 -4.11
C ASN A 27 -21.16 -6.35 -4.30
N ALA A 28 -20.91 -5.09 -4.65
CA ALA A 28 -19.56 -4.58 -4.81
C ALA A 28 -18.78 -4.57 -3.48
N LEU A 29 -19.48 -4.40 -2.33
CA LEU A 29 -18.81 -4.43 -1.03
C LEU A 29 -18.28 -5.84 -0.70
N ASP A 30 -19.00 -6.88 -1.05
CA ASP A 30 -18.54 -8.26 -0.86
C ASP A 30 -17.25 -8.49 -1.66
N GLY A 31 -17.13 -7.94 -2.87
CA GLY A 31 -15.90 -7.99 -3.67
C GLY A 31 -14.71 -7.38 -2.96
N LEU A 32 -14.88 -6.19 -2.41
CA LEU A 32 -13.83 -5.50 -1.64
C LEU A 32 -13.48 -6.24 -0.34
N LEU A 33 -14.47 -6.77 0.38
CA LEU A 33 -14.25 -7.51 1.62
C LEU A 33 -13.54 -8.85 1.37
N LEU A 34 -13.90 -9.58 0.31
CA LEU A 34 -13.18 -10.78 -0.11
C LEU A 34 -11.72 -10.49 -0.46
N ALA A 35 -11.47 -9.42 -1.19
CA ALA A 35 -10.11 -8.98 -1.48
C ALA A 35 -9.33 -8.60 -0.22
N TYR A 36 -9.96 -7.89 0.71
CA TYR A 36 -9.35 -7.54 1.99
C TYR A 36 -9.00 -8.79 2.79
N GLN A 37 -9.87 -9.81 2.79
CA GLN A 37 -9.58 -11.09 3.43
C GLN A 37 -8.45 -11.84 2.74
N ALA A 38 -8.39 -11.85 1.40
CA ALA A 38 -7.29 -12.44 0.64
C ALA A 38 -5.96 -11.76 0.97
N ILE A 39 -5.93 -10.43 1.09
CA ILE A 39 -4.77 -9.66 1.56
C ILE A 39 -4.40 -10.04 2.99
N SER A 40 -5.37 -10.24 3.88
CA SER A 40 -5.13 -10.65 5.27
C SER A 40 -4.45 -12.02 5.34
N ASN A 41 -4.85 -12.96 4.49
CA ASN A 41 -4.19 -14.27 4.35
C ASN A 41 -2.78 -14.12 3.75
N LEU A 42 -2.60 -13.26 2.75
CA LEU A 42 -1.31 -12.97 2.13
C LEU A 42 -0.30 -12.43 3.14
N ARG A 43 -0.74 -11.61 4.12
CA ARG A 43 0.14 -11.02 5.16
C ARG A 43 0.92 -12.05 5.97
N GLN A 44 0.46 -13.30 6.08
CA GLN A 44 1.20 -14.38 6.74
C GLN A 44 2.42 -14.85 5.91
N HIS A 45 2.45 -14.56 4.61
CA HIS A 45 3.39 -15.10 3.65
C HIS A 45 4.21 -14.02 2.93
N ILE A 46 4.31 -12.85 3.55
CA ILE A 46 5.17 -11.75 3.12
C ILE A 46 6.34 -11.59 4.10
N ARG A 47 7.37 -10.86 3.69
CA ARG A 47 8.56 -10.63 4.51
C ARG A 47 8.25 -9.73 5.70
N SER A 48 9.06 -9.81 6.74
CA SER A 48 8.95 -8.90 7.90
C SER A 48 9.16 -7.43 7.57
N THR A 49 9.81 -7.14 6.43
CA THR A 49 10.03 -5.79 5.88
C THR A 49 8.88 -5.29 4.98
N GLU A 50 7.97 -6.18 4.60
CA GLU A 50 6.85 -5.85 3.72
C GLU A 50 5.58 -5.53 4.53
N ARG A 51 4.77 -4.60 4.05
CA ARG A 51 3.49 -4.22 4.68
C ARG A 51 2.44 -3.97 3.61
N ILE A 52 1.21 -4.39 3.92
CA ILE A 52 0.02 -4.07 3.12
C ILE A 52 -1.03 -3.56 4.11
N HIS A 53 -1.47 -2.34 3.93
CA HIS A 53 -2.52 -1.74 4.77
C HIS A 53 -3.43 -0.86 3.92
N GLY A 54 -4.69 -0.72 4.34
CA GLY A 54 -5.65 0.05 3.57
C GLY A 54 -6.96 0.24 4.32
N ILE A 55 -7.84 0.97 3.68
CA ILE A 55 -9.16 1.32 4.19
C ILE A 55 -10.23 1.05 3.13
N VAL A 56 -11.47 0.89 3.59
CA VAL A 56 -12.68 1.03 2.76
C VAL A 56 -13.02 2.51 2.75
N GLN A 57 -12.92 3.16 1.58
CA GLN A 57 -13.21 4.57 1.40
C GLN A 57 -14.70 4.81 1.12
N GLU A 58 -15.29 3.95 0.29
CA GLU A 58 -16.73 3.92 0.02
C GLU A 58 -17.24 2.48 0.18
N GLY A 59 -18.30 2.28 0.96
CA GLY A 59 -18.84 0.97 1.28
C GLY A 59 -20.31 0.77 0.88
N GLY A 60 -20.91 1.70 0.14
CA GLY A 60 -22.32 1.68 -0.23
C GLY A 60 -23.11 2.84 0.39
N ALA A 61 -24.39 3.00 -0.02
CA ALA A 61 -25.22 4.13 0.34
C ALA A 61 -26.16 3.86 1.54
N ALA A 62 -26.76 2.67 1.62
CA ALA A 62 -27.72 2.32 2.68
C ALA A 62 -27.81 0.78 2.87
N PRO A 63 -28.14 0.28 4.09
CA PRO A 63 -28.16 -1.16 4.38
C PRO A 63 -29.21 -1.95 3.59
N ASN A 64 -30.26 -1.31 3.13
CA ASN A 64 -31.35 -1.93 2.36
C ASN A 64 -31.11 -1.91 0.83
N ILE A 65 -29.97 -1.41 0.39
CA ILE A 65 -29.56 -1.36 -1.02
C ILE A 65 -28.27 -2.15 -1.18
N VAL A 66 -28.25 -3.13 -2.08
CA VAL A 66 -27.04 -3.86 -2.45
C VAL A 66 -26.08 -2.85 -3.12
N PRO A 67 -24.85 -2.66 -2.60
CA PRO A 67 -23.88 -1.71 -3.16
C PRO A 67 -23.48 -2.10 -4.58
N ASP A 68 -23.61 -1.18 -5.52
CA ASP A 68 -23.17 -1.36 -6.92
C ASP A 68 -21.77 -0.79 -7.18
N ARG A 69 -21.25 0.00 -6.26
CA ARG A 69 -19.90 0.55 -6.30
C ARG A 69 -19.29 0.61 -4.90
N THR A 70 -18.04 0.20 -4.78
CA THR A 70 -17.23 0.38 -3.56
C THR A 70 -15.79 0.74 -3.91
N VAL A 71 -15.14 1.47 -3.03
CA VAL A 71 -13.76 1.93 -3.23
C VAL A 71 -12.91 1.56 -2.02
N GLY A 72 -11.78 0.95 -2.28
CA GLY A 72 -10.71 0.73 -1.30
C GLY A 72 -9.44 1.47 -1.69
N GLN A 73 -8.70 1.93 -0.69
CA GLN A 73 -7.38 2.54 -0.88
C GLN A 73 -6.35 1.78 -0.05
N PHE A 74 -5.23 1.42 -0.67
CA PHE A 74 -4.19 0.61 -0.04
C PHE A 74 -2.80 1.18 -0.30
N TYR A 75 -1.92 0.96 0.68
CA TYR A 75 -0.48 1.13 0.54
C TYR A 75 0.22 -0.22 0.62
N VAL A 76 1.14 -0.45 -0.30
CA VAL A 76 2.02 -1.62 -0.35
C VAL A 76 3.45 -1.15 -0.15
N ARG A 77 4.11 -1.67 0.88
CA ARG A 77 5.46 -1.24 1.26
C ARG A 77 6.43 -2.40 1.24
N ALA A 78 7.67 -2.12 0.88
CA ALA A 78 8.78 -3.07 0.90
C ALA A 78 10.11 -2.36 1.20
N ALA A 79 11.14 -3.12 1.57
CA ALA A 79 12.45 -2.56 1.91
C ALA A 79 13.13 -1.88 0.71
N ASN A 80 12.92 -2.39 -0.50
CA ASN A 80 13.53 -1.90 -1.73
C ASN A 80 12.61 -2.12 -2.94
N GLU A 81 12.98 -1.48 -4.08
CA GLU A 81 12.22 -1.54 -5.33
C GLU A 81 11.98 -2.97 -5.82
N LYS A 82 12.98 -3.85 -5.75
CA LYS A 82 12.87 -5.24 -6.21
C LYS A 82 11.84 -6.03 -5.42
N GLU A 83 11.81 -5.85 -4.11
CA GLU A 83 10.80 -6.49 -3.24
C GLU A 83 9.41 -5.93 -3.49
N LEU A 84 9.29 -4.61 -3.66
CA LEU A 84 8.02 -3.97 -4.00
C LEU A 84 7.47 -4.49 -5.33
N ALA A 85 8.31 -4.56 -6.36
CA ALA A 85 7.94 -5.08 -7.67
C ALA A 85 7.48 -6.55 -7.64
N ALA A 86 8.05 -7.36 -6.74
CA ALA A 86 7.65 -8.75 -6.54
C ALA A 86 6.34 -8.88 -5.73
N LEU A 87 6.05 -7.94 -4.84
CA LEU A 87 4.85 -7.97 -3.98
C LEU A 87 3.60 -7.46 -4.71
N LYS A 88 3.72 -6.43 -5.55
CA LYS A 88 2.58 -5.82 -6.28
C LYS A 88 1.72 -6.84 -7.03
N PRO A 89 2.25 -7.77 -7.82
CA PRO A 89 1.43 -8.78 -8.52
C PRO A 89 0.64 -9.69 -7.58
N ARG A 90 1.19 -10.01 -6.40
CA ARG A 90 0.50 -10.83 -5.40
C ARG A 90 -0.68 -10.09 -4.78
N VAL A 91 -0.53 -8.79 -4.55
CA VAL A 91 -1.61 -7.91 -4.08
C VAL A 91 -2.66 -7.73 -5.16
N GLN A 92 -2.25 -7.52 -6.41
CA GLN A 92 -3.14 -7.45 -7.57
C GLN A 92 -4.04 -8.68 -7.68
N ALA A 93 -3.46 -9.88 -7.54
CA ALA A 93 -4.22 -11.14 -7.57
C ALA A 93 -5.26 -11.24 -6.44
N CYS A 94 -5.01 -10.64 -5.27
CA CYS A 94 -6.01 -10.58 -4.19
C CYS A 94 -7.21 -9.71 -4.59
N PHE A 95 -7.00 -8.59 -5.28
CA PHE A 95 -8.09 -7.75 -5.77
C PHE A 95 -8.91 -8.47 -6.85
N GLU A 96 -8.26 -9.14 -7.78
CA GLU A 96 -8.92 -9.92 -8.84
C GLU A 96 -9.70 -11.11 -8.26
N ALA A 97 -9.18 -11.78 -7.22
CA ALA A 97 -9.89 -12.84 -6.52
C ALA A 97 -11.19 -12.35 -5.86
N GLY A 98 -11.19 -11.14 -5.30
CA GLY A 98 -12.40 -10.51 -4.76
C GLY A 98 -13.48 -10.30 -5.81
N ALA A 99 -13.10 -9.84 -6.99
CA ALA A 99 -14.01 -9.66 -8.12
C ALA A 99 -14.57 -10.99 -8.61
N THR A 100 -13.70 -11.99 -8.79
CA THR A 100 -14.09 -13.33 -9.23
C THR A 100 -15.08 -13.98 -8.27
N GLY A 101 -14.80 -13.90 -6.96
CA GLY A 101 -15.63 -14.54 -5.93
C GLY A 101 -17.00 -13.88 -5.72
N SER A 102 -17.11 -12.57 -5.98
CA SER A 102 -18.36 -11.81 -5.83
C SER A 102 -19.18 -11.66 -7.12
N GLY A 103 -18.59 -11.97 -8.26
CA GLY A 103 -19.18 -11.70 -9.58
C GLY A 103 -19.11 -10.23 -10.02
N CYS A 104 -18.31 -9.40 -9.32
CA CYS A 104 -18.06 -8.01 -9.67
C CYS A 104 -17.01 -7.89 -10.77
N THR A 105 -16.93 -6.70 -11.37
CA THR A 105 -15.70 -6.25 -12.06
C THR A 105 -14.88 -5.39 -11.12
N VAL A 106 -13.58 -5.32 -11.36
CA VAL A 106 -12.65 -4.52 -10.56
C VAL A 106 -11.74 -3.68 -11.46
N GLU A 107 -11.58 -2.42 -11.07
CA GLU A 107 -10.52 -1.53 -11.59
C GLU A 107 -9.45 -1.41 -10.52
N VAL A 108 -8.19 -1.63 -10.90
CA VAL A 108 -7.04 -1.55 -9.99
C VAL A 108 -6.12 -0.45 -10.49
N ASN A 109 -6.15 0.69 -9.82
CA ASN A 109 -5.49 1.92 -10.21
C ASN A 109 -4.23 2.13 -9.34
N TRP A 110 -3.09 1.62 -9.78
CA TRP A 110 -1.82 1.93 -9.15
C TRP A 110 -1.43 3.38 -9.43
N ALA A 111 -0.94 4.09 -8.41
CA ALA A 111 -0.38 5.43 -8.61
C ALA A 111 0.77 5.40 -9.64
N GLY A 112 0.90 6.48 -10.40
CA GLY A 112 1.84 6.52 -11.54
C GLY A 112 3.32 6.44 -11.16
N VAL A 113 3.67 6.79 -9.89
CA VAL A 113 5.06 6.77 -9.40
C VAL A 113 5.08 6.20 -8.00
N ASP A 114 5.80 5.09 -7.83
CA ASP A 114 6.09 4.53 -6.51
C ASP A 114 7.22 5.35 -5.84
N TYR A 115 7.16 5.55 -4.53
CA TYR A 115 8.32 6.08 -3.79
C TYR A 115 9.31 4.96 -3.53
N LEU A 116 10.58 5.23 -3.86
CA LEU A 116 11.66 4.28 -3.69
C LEU A 116 12.32 4.40 -2.30
N ASP A 117 13.10 3.41 -1.93
CA ASP A 117 14.00 3.47 -0.78
C ASP A 117 15.13 4.49 -1.02
N ILE A 118 15.78 4.94 0.04
CA ILE A 118 16.93 5.87 -0.07
C ILE A 118 18.20 5.08 -0.40
N ASN A 119 18.81 5.44 -1.53
CA ASN A 119 20.18 5.08 -1.86
C ASN A 119 21.13 6.11 -1.25
N THR A 120 21.49 5.91 0.02
CA THR A 120 22.27 6.86 0.80
C THR A 120 23.67 7.05 0.24
N ASN A 121 24.07 8.30 -0.03
CA ASN A 121 25.45 8.65 -0.31
C ASN A 121 26.24 8.69 1.01
N TRP A 122 26.92 7.61 1.35
CA TRP A 122 27.63 7.46 2.63
C TRP A 122 28.70 8.52 2.88
N PRO A 123 29.60 8.89 1.93
CA PRO A 123 30.58 9.97 2.16
C PRO A 123 29.90 11.29 2.53
N LEU A 124 28.76 11.61 1.94
CA LEU A 124 28.01 12.81 2.26
C LEU A 124 27.32 12.70 3.64
N ALA A 125 26.77 11.55 3.97
CA ALA A 125 26.14 11.28 5.26
C ALA A 125 27.14 11.36 6.43
N GLU A 126 28.33 10.78 6.28
CA GLU A 126 29.40 10.85 7.28
C GLU A 126 29.86 12.29 7.51
N ARG A 127 30.04 13.06 6.44
CA ARG A 127 30.40 14.47 6.55
C ARG A 127 29.32 15.31 7.22
N PHE A 128 28.06 15.05 6.88
CA PHE A 128 26.92 15.70 7.54
C PHE A 128 26.91 15.38 9.04
N ARG A 129 27.04 14.10 9.40
CA ARG A 129 27.09 13.64 10.80
C ARG A 129 28.19 14.36 11.58
N HIS A 130 29.41 14.36 11.03
CA HIS A 130 30.56 15.01 11.67
C HIS A 130 30.31 16.48 12.05
N TYR A 131 29.77 17.27 11.12
CA TYR A 131 29.51 18.69 11.40
C TYR A 131 28.27 18.89 12.29
N ALA A 132 27.27 18.07 12.17
CA ALA A 132 26.07 18.16 13.00
C ALA A 132 26.37 17.82 14.47
N GLU A 133 27.26 16.86 14.74
CA GLU A 133 27.74 16.53 16.08
C GLU A 133 28.52 17.68 16.71
N GLN A 134 29.34 18.41 15.93
CA GLN A 134 30.01 19.61 16.40
C GLN A 134 29.05 20.75 16.80
N LEU A 135 27.84 20.75 16.22
CA LEU A 135 26.76 21.67 16.55
C LEU A 135 25.84 21.14 17.68
N GLY A 136 26.22 20.04 18.33
CA GLY A 136 25.50 19.48 19.47
C GLY A 136 24.34 18.57 19.11
N ARG A 137 24.25 18.11 17.84
CA ARG A 137 23.20 17.14 17.45
C ARG A 137 23.63 15.73 17.84
N GLU A 138 22.74 15.01 18.49
CA GLU A 138 22.91 13.59 18.80
C GLU A 138 22.22 12.73 17.74
N PHE A 139 22.84 11.63 17.34
CA PHE A 139 22.28 10.64 16.42
C PHE A 139 21.97 9.36 17.17
N ILE A 140 20.82 8.78 16.87
CA ILE A 140 20.45 7.45 17.37
C ILE A 140 21.17 6.38 16.55
N ASP A 141 21.50 5.26 17.19
CA ASP A 141 22.09 4.12 16.49
C ASP A 141 21.08 3.46 15.54
N ASP A 142 21.57 2.84 14.46
CA ASP A 142 20.76 2.20 13.43
C ASP A 142 19.78 1.15 14.01
N ASP A 143 20.20 0.40 15.02
CA ASP A 143 19.36 -0.57 15.72
C ASP A 143 18.18 0.07 16.46
N GLN A 144 18.31 1.31 16.93
CA GLN A 144 17.23 2.07 17.53
C GLN A 144 16.34 2.70 16.46
N ALA A 145 16.92 3.22 15.37
CA ALA A 145 16.18 3.81 14.26
C ALA A 145 15.20 2.79 13.61
N LEU A 146 15.58 1.53 13.51
CA LEU A 146 14.72 0.45 13.00
C LEU A 146 13.49 0.20 13.88
N LYS A 147 13.54 0.49 15.18
CA LYS A 147 12.41 0.32 16.11
C LYS A 147 11.32 1.37 15.92
N PHE A 148 11.65 2.54 15.40
CA PHE A 148 10.68 3.62 15.16
C PHE A 148 9.93 3.51 13.83
N GLY A 149 10.24 2.50 13.03
CA GLY A 149 9.65 2.29 11.71
C GLY A 149 10.23 3.25 10.67
N ALA A 150 10.27 2.81 9.44
CA ALA A 150 10.74 3.62 8.32
C ALA A 150 9.55 4.22 7.57
N GLY A 151 9.52 5.54 7.45
CA GLY A 151 8.63 6.26 6.54
C GLY A 151 9.06 6.11 5.08
N SER A 152 8.29 6.68 4.17
CA SER A 152 8.60 6.78 2.75
C SER A 152 8.66 8.25 2.35
N THR A 153 9.50 8.58 1.37
CA THR A 153 9.70 9.92 0.85
C THR A 153 10.08 9.86 -0.62
N ASP A 154 9.67 10.86 -1.41
CA ASP A 154 10.07 11.03 -2.80
C ASP A 154 11.57 11.28 -2.99
N MET A 155 12.28 11.67 -1.91
CA MET A 155 13.74 11.73 -1.90
C MET A 155 14.41 10.38 -2.23
N GLY A 156 13.70 9.24 -2.04
CA GLY A 156 14.13 7.95 -2.55
C GLY A 156 14.39 8.00 -4.05
N ASN A 157 13.43 8.46 -4.82
CA ASN A 157 13.53 8.58 -6.28
C ASN A 157 14.68 9.50 -6.72
N VAL A 158 14.91 10.60 -6.00
CA VAL A 158 16.02 11.54 -6.24
C VAL A 158 17.37 10.87 -5.98
N SER A 159 17.47 10.07 -4.90
CA SER A 159 18.72 9.44 -4.47
C SER A 159 19.29 8.41 -5.46
N TYR A 160 18.45 7.88 -6.34
CA TYR A 160 18.88 7.01 -7.46
C TYR A 160 19.41 7.79 -8.68
N ARG A 161 19.24 9.10 -8.69
CA ARG A 161 19.66 9.97 -9.80
C ARG A 161 20.82 10.90 -9.42
N LEU A 162 20.85 11.33 -8.16
CA LEU A 162 21.83 12.28 -7.64
C LEU A 162 22.38 11.80 -6.29
N PRO A 163 23.66 12.04 -5.97
CA PRO A 163 24.19 11.81 -4.63
C PRO A 163 23.37 12.56 -3.58
N SER A 164 22.68 11.83 -2.71
CA SER A 164 21.71 12.40 -1.77
C SER A 164 21.80 11.75 -0.40
N ILE A 165 21.36 12.50 0.61
CA ILE A 165 21.07 12.04 1.96
C ILE A 165 19.69 12.55 2.39
N HIS A 166 19.11 11.91 3.37
CA HIS A 166 17.87 12.35 4.02
C HIS A 166 18.07 12.22 5.53
N PRO A 167 18.72 13.23 6.17
CA PRO A 167 19.10 13.21 7.58
C PRO A 167 17.93 13.37 8.54
#